data_91fb3db02565925c36b7d515f6bdee2d
#
_entry.id   91fb3db02565925c36b7d515f6bdee2d
#
_cell.length_a   1.000
_cell.length_b   1.000
_cell.length_c   1.000
_cell.angle_alpha   90.00
_cell.angle_beta   90.00
_cell.angle_gamma   90.00
#
_symmetry.space_group_name_H-M   'P 1'
#
loop_
_entity.id
_entity.type
_entity.pdbx_description
1 polymer ?
#
loop_
_entity_poly.entity_id
_entity_poly.type
_entity_poly.pdbx_seq_one_letter_code
_entity_poly.pdbx_strand_id
1 'polypeptide(L)'
;MHALQHYIDLFDQSQEVFEQQSPELLNRLRKVAREHLQDARLPRKGSEDYEATDLEAVFAHDYGVNVNRLPFEADPGETFHCDVPNLSTCLYYSSNDAFHSSPTAERNIGQVVVEPFSMAAVDYPELMEAHYGRLARMSDPTVALNSLLVQDGLFIYVPDGVVAERPIQLVNIFNAALDMMVQRRLLIVVGNNASLKLLACDHTQSPDYRYLNNQVVEIVAMPGSTVDYYDMEESTPLTRRVSSIYVDQREGSNVLIDGITLTNGFTRNNYHVEVNGEHAETQLLGMTIASGEQHVDSHTFISHNTPRCHSNEMFKYVLNDNAVGAFAGKILVKPDCPRVEAYQGNRNLCGSATAKMYTKPQLEIYTDDVMCSHGSAVGQLDEDALFYMRTRGIGIDEARRLLMQAFVADVIDGVRLDALKDRLHYLVEKRFAGTLSNCAGCLASCRKTDN
;
A
#
# COMPACT_ATOMS: atom_id res chain seq x y z
N MET A 1 20.52 20.50 9.68
CA MET A 1 19.17 20.76 9.12
C MET A 1 18.47 19.40 9.15
N HIS A 2 17.23 19.31 9.57
CA HIS A 2 16.51 18.02 9.51
C HIS A 2 15.94 17.81 8.11
N ALA A 3 15.66 16.56 7.74
CA ALA A 3 15.30 16.19 6.36
C ALA A 3 14.09 16.96 5.79
N LEU A 4 13.04 17.19 6.60
CA LEU A 4 11.86 17.93 6.16
C LEU A 4 12.16 19.38 5.75
N GLN A 5 13.15 20.04 6.40
CA GLN A 5 13.41 21.47 6.15
C GLN A 5 13.79 21.74 4.70
N HIS A 6 14.53 20.83 4.08
CA HIS A 6 14.89 20.98 2.67
C HIS A 6 13.66 21.03 1.75
N TYR A 7 12.68 20.17 1.99
CA TYR A 7 11.44 20.13 1.20
C TYR A 7 10.48 21.29 1.52
N ILE A 8 10.48 21.75 2.77
CA ILE A 8 9.73 22.95 3.16
C ILE A 8 10.30 24.18 2.49
N ASP A 9 11.62 24.34 2.49
CA ASP A 9 12.31 25.47 1.84
C ASP A 9 12.08 25.45 0.32
N LEU A 10 12.06 24.26 -0.32
CA LEU A 10 11.74 24.08 -1.72
C LEU A 10 10.31 24.56 -2.02
N PHE A 11 9.35 24.15 -1.20
CA PHE A 11 7.97 24.61 -1.35
C PHE A 11 7.86 26.13 -1.18
N ASP A 12 8.42 26.70 -0.10
CA ASP A 12 8.35 28.14 0.17
C ASP A 12 8.95 28.98 -0.97
N GLN A 13 10.01 28.48 -1.65
CA GLN A 13 10.61 29.13 -2.84
C GLN A 13 9.79 28.97 -4.11
N SER A 14 8.94 27.95 -4.19
CA SER A 14 8.20 27.59 -5.41
C SER A 14 6.68 27.63 -5.21
N GLN A 15 6.20 28.27 -4.13
CA GLN A 15 4.79 28.25 -3.72
C GLN A 15 3.84 28.65 -4.85
N GLU A 16 4.15 29.73 -5.58
CA GLU A 16 3.31 30.21 -6.69
C GLU A 16 3.14 29.16 -7.80
N VAL A 17 4.19 28.38 -8.09
CA VAL A 17 4.15 27.32 -9.10
C VAL A 17 3.25 26.18 -8.65
N PHE A 18 3.38 25.75 -7.38
CA PHE A 18 2.50 24.73 -6.80
C PHE A 18 1.03 25.15 -6.82
N GLU A 19 0.75 26.40 -6.42
CA GLU A 19 -0.62 26.93 -6.34
C GLU A 19 -1.27 27.08 -7.72
N GLN A 20 -0.53 27.52 -8.73
CA GLN A 20 -1.04 27.68 -10.09
C GLN A 20 -1.35 26.34 -10.80
N GLN A 21 -0.62 25.29 -10.46
CA GLN A 21 -0.74 23.96 -11.09
C GLN A 21 -1.68 23.00 -10.35
N SER A 22 -2.36 23.46 -9.31
CA SER A 22 -3.19 22.60 -8.47
C SER A 22 -4.58 23.17 -8.26
N PRO A 23 -5.60 22.32 -8.06
CA PRO A 23 -6.94 22.76 -7.65
C PRO A 23 -6.92 23.55 -6.33
N GLU A 24 -7.85 24.48 -6.17
CA GLU A 24 -7.97 25.31 -4.96
C GLU A 24 -8.16 24.48 -3.68
N LEU A 25 -8.83 23.34 -3.78
CA LEU A 25 -8.99 22.41 -2.67
C LEU A 25 -7.65 21.93 -2.09
N LEU A 26 -6.69 21.58 -2.97
CA LEU A 26 -5.34 21.20 -2.57
C LEU A 26 -4.61 22.38 -1.95
N ASN A 27 -4.76 23.57 -2.52
CA ASN A 27 -4.10 24.80 -2.04
C ASN A 27 -4.54 25.17 -0.62
N ARG A 28 -5.81 24.95 -0.28
CA ARG A 28 -6.30 25.16 1.10
C ARG A 28 -5.65 24.20 2.09
N LEU A 29 -5.55 22.93 1.73
CA LEU A 29 -4.91 21.93 2.61
C LEU A 29 -3.40 22.12 2.72
N ARG A 30 -2.73 22.68 1.70
CA ARG A 30 -1.32 23.04 1.76
C ARG A 30 -0.99 24.02 2.88
N LYS A 31 -1.85 25.02 3.08
CA LYS A 31 -1.68 25.99 4.19
C LYS A 31 -1.69 25.28 5.53
N VAL A 32 -2.66 24.38 5.74
CA VAL A 32 -2.76 23.57 6.96
C VAL A 32 -1.54 22.66 7.11
N ALA A 33 -1.13 21.98 6.05
CA ALA A 33 0.03 21.11 6.05
C ALA A 33 1.33 21.88 6.37
N ARG A 34 1.49 23.09 5.81
CA ARG A 34 2.64 23.95 6.08
C ARG A 34 2.75 24.36 7.55
N GLU A 35 1.60 24.65 8.19
CA GLU A 35 1.53 24.96 9.62
C GLU A 35 1.95 23.76 10.47
N HIS A 36 1.43 22.56 10.17
CA HIS A 36 1.79 21.34 10.88
C HIS A 36 3.28 20.97 10.73
N LEU A 37 3.89 21.28 9.59
CA LEU A 37 5.29 20.98 9.33
C LEU A 37 6.27 21.96 10.00
N GLN A 38 5.83 23.10 10.51
CA GLN A 38 6.70 24.14 11.07
C GLN A 38 7.63 23.60 12.17
N ASP A 39 7.07 22.80 13.10
CA ASP A 39 7.78 22.22 14.23
C ASP A 39 7.88 20.68 14.15
N ALA A 40 7.41 20.10 13.06
CA ALA A 40 7.40 18.65 12.89
C ALA A 40 8.82 18.08 12.73
N ARG A 41 8.98 16.85 13.15
CA ARG A 41 10.19 16.04 12.93
C ARG A 41 9.78 14.66 12.47
N LEU A 42 10.53 14.10 11.52
CA LEU A 42 10.34 12.71 11.15
C LEU A 42 10.79 11.80 12.30
N PRO A 43 10.05 10.73 12.56
CA PRO A 43 10.42 9.76 13.57
C PRO A 43 11.78 9.13 13.29
N ARG A 44 12.56 8.92 14.35
CA ARG A 44 13.84 8.24 14.31
C ARG A 44 13.73 6.86 14.92
N LYS A 45 14.65 5.99 14.55
CA LYS A 45 14.76 4.66 15.12
C LYS A 45 14.80 4.72 16.65
N GLY A 46 13.96 3.88 17.28
CA GLY A 46 13.81 3.79 18.73
C GLY A 46 12.77 4.75 19.33
N SER A 47 12.11 5.59 18.51
CA SER A 47 10.91 6.30 18.95
C SER A 47 9.69 5.37 18.94
N GLU A 48 8.62 5.77 19.63
CA GLU A 48 7.37 5.01 19.69
C GLU A 48 6.85 4.69 18.27
N ASP A 49 6.47 3.43 18.04
CA ASP A 49 6.01 2.88 16.75
C ASP A 49 7.07 2.90 15.61
N TYR A 50 8.33 3.25 15.94
CA TYR A 50 9.46 3.27 15.00
C TYR A 50 10.70 2.59 15.59
N GLU A 51 10.52 1.50 16.33
CA GLU A 51 11.62 0.79 17.03
C GLU A 51 12.72 0.32 16.07
N ALA A 52 12.35 -0.08 14.86
CA ALA A 52 13.28 -0.55 13.83
C ALA A 52 13.51 0.44 12.69
N THR A 53 12.70 1.50 12.58
CA THR A 53 12.58 2.36 11.40
C THR A 53 13.04 3.79 11.67
N ASP A 54 13.85 4.36 10.76
CA ASP A 54 14.36 5.73 10.82
C ASP A 54 13.91 6.51 9.58
N LEU A 55 12.78 7.23 9.71
CA LEU A 55 12.27 8.04 8.60
C LEU A 55 13.12 9.30 8.37
N GLU A 56 13.74 9.86 9.38
CA GLU A 56 14.68 10.99 9.19
C GLU A 56 15.82 10.59 8.23
N ALA A 57 16.36 9.37 8.38
CA ALA A 57 17.40 8.87 7.49
C ALA A 57 16.87 8.56 6.07
N VAL A 58 15.62 8.08 5.96
CA VAL A 58 15.00 7.78 4.66
C VAL A 58 14.80 9.05 3.82
N PHE A 59 14.38 10.15 4.44
CA PHE A 59 14.13 11.43 3.76
C PHE A 59 15.37 12.34 3.70
N ALA A 60 16.48 11.98 4.33
CA ALA A 60 17.67 12.82 4.36
C ALA A 60 18.42 12.92 3.03
N HIS A 61 18.20 11.95 2.11
CA HIS A 61 18.74 12.05 0.76
C HIS A 61 18.04 13.17 -0.01
N ASP A 62 18.81 13.91 -0.81
CA ASP A 62 18.28 14.99 -1.65
C ASP A 62 17.59 14.40 -2.88
N TYR A 63 16.29 14.14 -2.76
CA TYR A 63 15.46 13.73 -3.87
C TYR A 63 14.94 14.95 -4.62
N GLY A 64 15.04 14.94 -5.95
CA GLY A 64 14.36 15.93 -6.78
C GLY A 64 12.84 15.82 -6.64
N VAL A 65 12.14 16.97 -6.70
CA VAL A 65 10.68 17.07 -6.78
C VAL A 65 10.30 17.68 -8.11
N ASN A 66 9.32 17.13 -8.80
CA ASN A 66 8.87 17.59 -10.11
C ASN A 66 7.97 18.85 -10.00
N VAL A 67 8.54 19.94 -9.50
CA VAL A 67 7.81 21.20 -9.23
C VAL A 67 7.08 21.72 -10.48
N ASN A 68 7.71 21.62 -11.64
CA ASN A 68 7.16 22.13 -12.91
C ASN A 68 6.31 21.12 -13.68
N ARG A 69 6.01 19.95 -13.10
CA ARG A 69 5.25 18.86 -13.74
C ARG A 69 5.78 18.52 -15.13
N LEU A 70 7.10 18.41 -15.25
CA LEU A 70 7.71 17.98 -16.51
C LEU A 70 7.20 16.59 -16.89
N PRO A 71 6.79 16.38 -18.15
CA PRO A 71 6.30 15.10 -18.57
C PRO A 71 7.45 14.08 -18.63
N PHE A 72 7.20 12.90 -18.08
CA PHE A 72 8.05 11.73 -18.26
C PHE A 72 7.30 10.73 -19.13
N GLU A 73 7.79 10.52 -20.34
CA GLU A 73 7.17 9.57 -21.26
C GLU A 73 7.40 8.16 -20.73
N ALA A 74 6.32 7.44 -20.46
CA ALA A 74 6.32 6.01 -20.25
C ALA A 74 5.35 5.41 -21.25
N ASP A 75 5.80 4.44 -22.03
CA ASP A 75 4.87 3.58 -22.78
C ASP A 75 4.50 2.39 -21.89
N PRO A 76 3.27 2.36 -21.33
CA PRO A 76 2.84 1.23 -20.51
C PRO A 76 2.80 -0.06 -21.31
N GLY A 77 2.53 0.01 -22.61
CA GLY A 77 2.46 -1.16 -23.49
C GLY A 77 3.85 -1.79 -23.73
N GLU A 78 4.90 -0.98 -23.79
CA GLU A 78 6.28 -1.48 -23.86
C GLU A 78 6.83 -1.92 -22.50
N THR A 79 6.29 -1.33 -21.43
CA THR A 79 6.78 -1.52 -20.07
C THR A 79 6.09 -2.66 -19.34
N PHE A 80 4.79 -2.84 -19.57
CA PHE A 80 3.95 -3.79 -18.83
C PHE A 80 3.31 -4.82 -19.74
N HIS A 81 4.04 -5.88 -20.03
CA HIS A 81 3.46 -7.16 -20.38
C HIS A 81 3.07 -7.98 -19.13
N CYS A 82 3.10 -7.34 -17.97
CA CYS A 82 2.63 -7.92 -16.69
C CYS A 82 1.13 -7.72 -16.49
N ASP A 83 0.33 -7.79 -17.55
CA ASP A 83 -1.09 -8.09 -17.37
C ASP A 83 -1.18 -9.35 -16.52
N VAL A 84 -1.88 -9.24 -15.39
CA VAL A 84 -2.26 -10.47 -14.69
C VAL A 84 -3.07 -11.26 -15.71
N PRO A 85 -2.55 -12.39 -16.23
CA PRO A 85 -3.23 -13.09 -17.31
C PRO A 85 -4.67 -13.37 -16.90
N ASN A 86 -5.62 -13.03 -17.76
CA ASN A 86 -7.07 -13.24 -17.57
C ASN A 86 -7.76 -12.31 -16.55
N LEU A 87 -7.09 -11.29 -16.00
CA LEU A 87 -7.76 -10.38 -15.05
C LEU A 87 -8.75 -9.42 -15.73
N SER A 88 -8.61 -9.20 -17.04
CA SER A 88 -9.51 -8.33 -17.84
C SER A 88 -9.76 -6.97 -17.19
N THR A 89 -8.68 -6.29 -16.76
CA THR A 89 -8.73 -5.03 -16.01
C THR A 89 -9.02 -3.81 -16.87
N CYS A 90 -9.51 -2.74 -16.21
CA CYS A 90 -9.43 -1.38 -16.72
C CYS A 90 -8.10 -0.79 -16.29
N LEU A 91 -7.16 -0.64 -17.23
CA LEU A 91 -5.79 -0.23 -16.95
C LEU A 91 -5.64 1.29 -16.92
N TYR A 92 -5.18 1.80 -15.79
CA TYR A 92 -4.69 3.15 -15.59
C TYR A 92 -3.22 3.09 -15.18
N TYR A 93 -2.46 4.14 -15.44
CA TYR A 93 -1.07 4.18 -15.01
C TYR A 93 -0.64 5.58 -14.58
N SER A 94 0.35 5.66 -13.71
CA SER A 94 1.05 6.89 -13.42
C SER A 94 2.52 6.77 -13.82
N SER A 95 3.03 7.77 -14.50
CA SER A 95 4.45 7.95 -14.76
C SER A 95 4.99 8.95 -13.75
N ASN A 96 5.75 8.45 -12.77
CA ASN A 96 6.14 9.20 -11.59
C ASN A 96 4.92 9.84 -10.89
N ASP A 97 4.70 11.14 -11.05
CA ASP A 97 3.62 11.94 -10.44
C ASP A 97 2.49 12.30 -11.43
N ALA A 98 2.58 11.90 -12.68
CA ALA A 98 1.58 12.18 -13.71
C ALA A 98 0.68 10.95 -13.95
N PHE A 99 -0.64 11.17 -13.87
CA PHE A 99 -1.65 10.15 -14.14
C PHE A 99 -2.06 10.13 -15.61
N HIS A 100 -2.26 8.93 -16.13
CA HIS A 100 -2.69 8.66 -17.51
C HIS A 100 -3.75 7.56 -17.54
N SER A 101 -4.73 7.71 -18.44
CA SER A 101 -5.72 6.67 -18.74
C SER A 101 -5.36 5.97 -20.06
N SER A 102 -5.69 4.66 -20.14
CA SER A 102 -5.64 3.99 -21.44
C SER A 102 -6.96 4.20 -22.19
N PRO A 103 -6.93 4.35 -23.54
CA PRO A 103 -8.17 4.48 -24.34
C PRO A 103 -9.13 3.28 -24.18
N THR A 104 -8.62 2.14 -23.77
CA THR A 104 -9.41 0.92 -23.53
C THR A 104 -10.10 0.97 -22.16
N ALA A 105 -9.48 1.58 -21.15
CA ALA A 105 -10.06 1.74 -19.83
C ALA A 105 -11.27 2.67 -19.87
N GLU A 106 -11.14 3.83 -20.49
CA GLU A 106 -12.22 4.84 -20.59
C GLU A 106 -13.51 4.29 -21.20
N ARG A 107 -13.40 3.38 -22.17
CA ARG A 107 -14.57 2.76 -22.82
C ARG A 107 -15.23 1.65 -22.00
N ASN A 108 -14.54 1.06 -21.06
CA ASN A 108 -14.98 -0.16 -20.37
C ASN A 108 -15.26 0.04 -18.87
N ILE A 109 -15.14 1.26 -18.37
CA ILE A 109 -15.27 1.55 -16.94
C ILE A 109 -16.74 1.62 -16.47
N GLY A 110 -17.71 1.73 -17.41
CA GLY A 110 -19.12 1.84 -17.07
C GLY A 110 -19.45 3.18 -16.41
N GLN A 111 -20.13 3.12 -15.26
CA GLN A 111 -20.51 4.31 -14.48
C GLN A 111 -19.46 4.70 -13.43
N VAL A 112 -18.35 3.97 -13.33
CA VAL A 112 -17.28 4.29 -12.40
C VAL A 112 -16.49 5.48 -12.93
N VAL A 113 -16.19 6.44 -12.06
CA VAL A 113 -15.39 7.62 -12.37
C VAL A 113 -13.95 7.39 -11.94
N VAL A 114 -12.99 7.66 -12.83
CA VAL A 114 -11.56 7.64 -12.54
C VAL A 114 -10.93 8.87 -13.21
N GLU A 115 -10.61 9.88 -12.42
CA GLU A 115 -10.17 11.19 -12.90
C GLU A 115 -9.04 11.76 -12.04
N PRO A 116 -8.14 12.57 -12.63
CA PRO A 116 -7.23 13.36 -11.83
C PRO A 116 -8.00 14.39 -10.98
N PHE A 117 -7.44 14.78 -9.85
CA PHE A 117 -8.08 15.76 -8.95
C PHE A 117 -8.36 17.09 -9.65
N SER A 118 -7.53 17.47 -10.62
CA SER A 118 -7.73 18.68 -11.43
C SER A 118 -9.05 18.67 -12.19
N MET A 119 -9.53 17.51 -12.64
CA MET A 119 -10.84 17.34 -13.27
C MET A 119 -11.93 17.09 -12.23
N ALA A 120 -11.71 16.21 -11.30
CA ALA A 120 -12.69 15.84 -10.28
C ALA A 120 -13.13 17.02 -9.41
N ALA A 121 -12.25 18.00 -9.16
CA ALA A 121 -12.59 19.21 -8.44
C ALA A 121 -13.60 20.12 -9.19
N VAL A 122 -13.71 19.96 -10.50
CA VAL A 122 -14.67 20.66 -11.36
C VAL A 122 -15.94 19.84 -11.54
N ASP A 123 -15.80 18.55 -11.81
CA ASP A 123 -16.92 17.68 -12.19
C ASP A 123 -17.68 17.13 -10.96
N TYR A 124 -16.98 16.94 -9.84
CA TYR A 124 -17.50 16.39 -8.57
C TYR A 124 -17.12 17.23 -7.33
N PRO A 125 -17.31 18.57 -7.34
CA PRO A 125 -16.81 19.46 -6.30
C PRO A 125 -17.34 19.10 -4.90
N GLU A 126 -18.61 18.69 -4.79
CA GLU A 126 -19.23 18.34 -3.52
C GLU A 126 -18.60 17.09 -2.89
N LEU A 127 -18.31 16.06 -3.69
CA LEU A 127 -17.65 14.84 -3.22
C LEU A 127 -16.20 15.11 -2.81
N MET A 128 -15.48 15.88 -3.61
CA MET A 128 -14.12 16.28 -3.29
C MET A 128 -14.04 17.08 -1.98
N GLU A 129 -14.93 18.07 -1.80
CA GLU A 129 -15.00 18.87 -0.57
C GLU A 129 -15.40 18.04 0.65
N ALA A 130 -16.30 17.06 0.48
CA ALA A 130 -16.79 16.23 1.58
C ALA A 130 -15.73 15.24 2.08
N HIS A 131 -14.86 14.76 1.21
CA HIS A 131 -14.03 13.58 1.51
C HIS A 131 -12.53 13.83 1.45
N TYR A 132 -12.02 14.69 0.55
CA TYR A 132 -10.58 14.89 0.40
C TYR A 132 -9.93 15.49 1.64
N GLY A 133 -8.88 14.84 2.15
CA GLY A 133 -8.12 15.29 3.32
C GLY A 133 -8.90 15.18 4.65
N ARG A 134 -9.98 14.40 4.69
CA ARG A 134 -10.79 14.22 5.90
C ARG A 134 -10.33 13.08 6.79
N LEU A 135 -9.76 12.07 6.21
CA LEU A 135 -9.26 10.89 6.95
C LEU A 135 -7.77 11.00 7.22
N ALA A 136 -7.01 11.57 6.28
CA ALA A 136 -5.57 11.69 6.37
C ALA A 136 -5.14 12.59 7.54
N ARG A 137 -4.32 12.06 8.44
CA ARG A 137 -3.93 12.73 9.68
C ARG A 137 -2.76 13.67 9.44
N MET A 138 -3.00 14.98 9.40
CA MET A 138 -1.95 15.99 9.22
C MET A 138 -0.92 16.05 10.37
N SER A 139 -1.21 15.44 11.51
CA SER A 139 -0.24 15.25 12.60
C SER A 139 0.89 14.29 12.25
N ASP A 140 0.73 13.44 11.22
CA ASP A 140 1.81 12.63 10.67
C ASP A 140 2.64 13.50 9.71
N PRO A 141 3.96 13.69 9.97
CA PRO A 141 4.81 14.52 9.13
C PRO A 141 4.91 14.07 7.67
N THR A 142 4.78 12.77 7.39
CA THR A 142 4.82 12.24 6.02
C THR A 142 3.55 12.57 5.25
N VAL A 143 2.40 12.53 5.92
CA VAL A 143 1.09 12.93 5.39
C VAL A 143 1.04 14.44 5.16
N ALA A 144 1.54 15.23 6.12
CA ALA A 144 1.63 16.67 5.96
C ALA A 144 2.56 17.05 4.80
N LEU A 145 3.72 16.37 4.66
CA LEU A 145 4.62 16.58 3.53
C LEU A 145 3.97 16.20 2.19
N ASN A 146 3.23 15.09 2.14
CA ASN A 146 2.45 14.73 0.96
C ASN A 146 1.47 15.84 0.59
N SER A 147 0.68 16.31 1.55
CA SER A 147 -0.32 17.36 1.34
C SER A 147 0.30 18.72 0.97
N LEU A 148 1.54 18.99 1.39
CA LEU A 148 2.29 20.18 1.02
C LEU A 148 2.73 20.15 -0.45
N LEU A 149 3.26 19.01 -0.91
CA LEU A 149 3.97 18.90 -2.20
C LEU A 149 3.14 18.27 -3.32
N VAL A 150 2.03 17.61 -3.04
CA VAL A 150 1.18 17.00 -4.07
C VAL A 150 0.55 18.08 -4.95
N GLN A 151 0.63 17.94 -6.27
CA GLN A 151 0.07 18.91 -7.21
C GLN A 151 -1.20 18.40 -7.88
N ASP A 152 -1.35 17.09 -7.95
CA ASP A 152 -2.54 16.41 -8.45
C ASP A 152 -2.65 15.03 -7.78
N GLY A 153 -3.71 14.32 -8.03
CA GLY A 153 -3.94 12.99 -7.50
C GLY A 153 -5.00 12.27 -8.31
N LEU A 154 -5.43 11.12 -7.84
CA LEU A 154 -6.44 10.31 -8.52
C LEU A 154 -7.70 10.21 -7.66
N PHE A 155 -8.83 10.56 -8.25
CA PHE A 155 -10.15 10.36 -7.73
C PHE A 155 -10.82 9.15 -8.37
N ILE A 156 -11.30 8.22 -7.53
CA ILE A 156 -12.08 7.07 -7.96
C ILE A 156 -13.42 7.13 -7.24
N TYR A 157 -14.50 7.18 -8.01
CA TYR A 157 -15.85 7.20 -7.46
C TYR A 157 -16.72 6.12 -8.11
N VAL A 158 -17.35 5.32 -7.26
CA VAL A 158 -18.35 4.33 -7.67
C VAL A 158 -19.71 4.81 -7.15
N PRO A 159 -20.63 5.21 -8.01
CA PRO A 159 -21.96 5.70 -7.59
C PRO A 159 -22.78 4.64 -6.84
N ASP A 160 -23.80 5.08 -6.13
CA ASP A 160 -24.71 4.22 -5.36
C ASP A 160 -25.29 3.09 -6.24
N GLY A 161 -25.24 1.87 -5.72
CA GLY A 161 -25.76 0.67 -6.38
C GLY A 161 -24.93 0.16 -7.57
N VAL A 162 -23.86 0.83 -7.93
CA VAL A 162 -23.00 0.42 -9.06
C VAL A 162 -22.03 -0.65 -8.61
N VAL A 163 -21.99 -1.74 -9.37
CA VAL A 163 -20.97 -2.78 -9.24
C VAL A 163 -19.97 -2.61 -10.39
N ALA A 164 -18.73 -2.31 -10.07
CA ALA A 164 -17.67 -2.23 -11.07
C ALA A 164 -17.48 -3.62 -11.71
N GLU A 165 -17.87 -3.76 -12.97
CA GLU A 165 -17.85 -5.06 -13.69
C GLU A 165 -16.44 -5.64 -13.82
N ARG A 166 -15.44 -4.76 -13.92
CA ARG A 166 -14.04 -5.13 -14.06
C ARG A 166 -13.22 -4.51 -12.96
N PRO A 167 -12.21 -5.23 -12.46
CA PRO A 167 -11.24 -4.64 -11.56
C PRO A 167 -10.52 -3.46 -12.23
N ILE A 168 -10.27 -2.41 -11.46
CA ILE A 168 -9.37 -1.33 -11.88
C ILE A 168 -7.94 -1.75 -11.55
N GLN A 169 -7.03 -1.54 -12.48
CA GLN A 169 -5.60 -1.72 -12.25
C GLN A 169 -4.90 -0.37 -12.41
N LEU A 170 -4.25 0.08 -11.34
CA LEU A 170 -3.42 1.28 -11.32
C LEU A 170 -1.95 0.87 -11.26
N VAL A 171 -1.23 1.08 -12.35
CA VAL A 171 0.19 0.75 -12.45
C VAL A 171 1.01 2.03 -12.26
N ASN A 172 1.79 2.06 -11.21
CA ASN A 172 2.65 3.17 -10.87
C ASN A 172 4.09 2.90 -11.31
N ILE A 173 4.65 3.76 -12.16
CA ILE A 173 5.93 3.57 -12.80
C ILE A 173 6.91 4.65 -12.37
N PHE A 174 8.06 4.25 -11.83
CA PHE A 174 9.22 5.13 -11.62
C PHE A 174 10.17 5.02 -12.80
N ASN A 175 10.28 6.07 -13.61
CA ASN A 175 11.08 6.08 -14.83
C ASN A 175 11.93 7.34 -15.03
N ALA A 176 12.03 8.24 -14.05
CA ALA A 176 12.91 9.39 -14.13
C ALA A 176 14.38 8.96 -14.17
N ALA A 177 15.17 9.62 -15.02
CA ALA A 177 16.62 9.40 -15.08
C ALA A 177 17.37 10.28 -14.07
N LEU A 178 16.84 10.37 -12.84
CA LEU A 178 17.40 11.11 -11.71
C LEU A 178 16.77 10.59 -10.40
N ASP A 179 17.41 10.88 -9.28
CA ASP A 179 16.86 10.60 -7.95
C ASP A 179 15.64 11.48 -7.71
N MET A 180 14.48 10.90 -7.41
CA MET A 180 13.21 11.64 -7.35
C MET A 180 12.32 11.19 -6.19
N MET A 181 11.69 12.18 -5.54
CA MET A 181 10.56 11.95 -4.64
C MET A 181 9.25 12.17 -5.38
N VAL A 182 8.38 11.18 -5.31
CA VAL A 182 7.04 11.20 -5.90
C VAL A 182 6.00 11.31 -4.80
N GLN A 183 5.10 12.28 -4.91
CA GLN A 183 3.95 12.43 -4.03
C GLN A 183 2.72 11.83 -4.72
N ARG A 184 2.18 10.76 -4.16
CA ARG A 184 0.95 10.15 -4.68
C ARG A 184 -0.20 10.38 -3.72
N ARG A 185 -1.35 10.76 -4.28
CA ARG A 185 -2.57 10.97 -3.52
C ARG A 185 -3.75 10.32 -4.22
N LEU A 186 -4.47 9.46 -3.49
CA LEU A 186 -5.69 8.80 -3.98
C LEU A 186 -6.85 9.13 -3.05
N LEU A 187 -8.00 9.41 -3.63
CA LEU A 187 -9.28 9.47 -2.94
C LEU A 187 -10.23 8.48 -3.61
N ILE A 188 -10.74 7.53 -2.85
CA ILE A 188 -11.63 6.47 -3.30
C ILE A 188 -12.93 6.59 -2.52
N VAL A 189 -14.04 6.83 -3.22
CA VAL A 189 -15.38 6.90 -2.62
C VAL A 189 -16.23 5.82 -3.28
N VAL A 190 -16.69 4.85 -2.47
CA VAL A 190 -17.58 3.78 -2.94
C VAL A 190 -18.96 3.99 -2.32
N GLY A 191 -19.93 4.30 -3.17
CA GLY A 191 -21.29 4.68 -2.81
C GLY A 191 -22.08 3.56 -2.11
N ASN A 192 -23.30 3.86 -1.69
CA ASN A 192 -24.17 2.92 -0.99
C ASN A 192 -24.43 1.67 -1.85
N ASN A 193 -24.24 0.48 -1.27
CA ASN A 193 -24.42 -0.82 -1.96
C ASN A 193 -23.64 -0.95 -3.27
N ALA A 194 -22.55 -0.19 -3.42
CA ALA A 194 -21.68 -0.23 -4.57
C ALA A 194 -20.48 -1.18 -4.33
N SER A 195 -19.77 -1.57 -5.38
CA SER A 195 -18.64 -2.49 -5.27
C SER A 195 -17.49 -2.09 -6.17
N LEU A 196 -16.27 -2.10 -5.60
CA LEU A 196 -15.01 -1.80 -6.28
C LEU A 196 -13.94 -2.87 -5.98
N LYS A 197 -13.22 -3.29 -7.01
CA LYS A 197 -11.96 -4.03 -6.89
C LYS A 197 -10.85 -3.23 -7.54
N LEU A 198 -9.82 -2.87 -6.77
CA LEU A 198 -8.70 -2.07 -7.23
C LEU A 198 -7.37 -2.78 -6.91
N LEU A 199 -6.55 -2.97 -7.93
CA LEU A 199 -5.18 -3.43 -7.83
C LEU A 199 -4.23 -2.27 -8.12
N ALA A 200 -3.50 -1.80 -7.11
CA ALA A 200 -2.41 -0.83 -7.26
C ALA A 200 -1.07 -1.57 -7.25
N CYS A 201 -0.21 -1.31 -8.25
CA CYS A 201 1.09 -1.94 -8.38
C CYS A 201 2.18 -0.88 -8.53
N ASP A 202 3.25 -0.97 -7.75
CA ASP A 202 4.42 -0.10 -7.85
C ASP A 202 5.58 -0.81 -8.57
N HIS A 203 6.12 -0.17 -9.61
CA HIS A 203 7.21 -0.70 -10.40
C HIS A 203 8.29 0.35 -10.66
N THR A 204 9.55 -0.07 -10.74
CA THR A 204 10.69 0.79 -11.05
C THR A 204 11.35 0.34 -12.35
N GLN A 205 11.34 1.22 -13.38
CA GLN A 205 11.99 0.96 -14.67
C GLN A 205 13.46 1.33 -14.69
N SER A 206 13.84 2.36 -13.95
CA SER A 206 15.23 2.88 -13.92
C SER A 206 15.90 2.44 -12.62
N PRO A 207 16.53 1.26 -12.58
CA PRO A 207 17.04 0.66 -11.34
C PRO A 207 18.28 1.39 -10.78
N ASP A 208 18.91 2.26 -11.55
CA ASP A 208 20.15 2.96 -11.18
C ASP A 208 19.90 4.22 -10.36
N TYR A 209 18.64 4.66 -10.25
CA TYR A 209 18.25 5.87 -9.54
C TYR A 209 17.47 5.55 -8.26
N ARG A 210 17.53 6.49 -7.32
CA ARG A 210 16.81 6.39 -6.05
C ARG A 210 15.46 7.05 -6.16
N TYR A 211 14.43 6.33 -5.77
CA TYR A 211 13.08 6.87 -5.70
C TYR A 211 12.57 6.85 -4.26
N LEU A 212 11.86 7.90 -3.89
CA LEU A 212 11.08 7.95 -2.67
C LEU A 212 9.60 8.15 -3.03
N ASN A 213 8.79 7.11 -2.87
CA ASN A 213 7.34 7.20 -2.98
C ASN A 213 6.74 7.58 -1.63
N ASN A 214 6.17 8.76 -1.52
CA ASN A 214 5.37 9.15 -0.36
C ASN A 214 3.89 9.17 -0.79
N GLN A 215 3.15 8.14 -0.38
CA GLN A 215 1.78 7.89 -0.82
C GLN A 215 0.78 8.09 0.30
N VAL A 216 -0.36 8.71 0.00
CA VAL A 216 -1.51 8.78 0.90
C VAL A 216 -2.78 8.38 0.14
N VAL A 217 -3.50 7.41 0.70
CA VAL A 217 -4.77 6.90 0.15
C VAL A 217 -5.87 7.11 1.18
N GLU A 218 -6.99 7.67 0.74
CA GLU A 218 -8.21 7.80 1.54
C GLU A 218 -9.32 6.98 0.89
N ILE A 219 -9.92 6.06 1.64
CA ILE A 219 -11.00 5.17 1.18
C ILE A 219 -12.24 5.43 2.04
N VAL A 220 -13.33 5.79 1.40
CA VAL A 220 -14.63 5.95 2.03
C VAL A 220 -15.56 4.86 1.52
N ALA A 221 -15.88 3.90 2.40
CA ALA A 221 -16.78 2.79 2.12
C ALA A 221 -18.16 3.11 2.71
N MET A 222 -19.11 3.55 1.85
CA MET A 222 -20.47 3.93 2.24
C MET A 222 -21.31 2.72 2.67
N PRO A 223 -22.48 2.89 3.27
CA PRO A 223 -23.31 1.79 3.74
C PRO A 223 -23.54 0.68 2.71
N GLY A 224 -23.30 -0.57 3.13
CA GLY A 224 -23.47 -1.76 2.29
C GLY A 224 -22.47 -1.91 1.16
N SER A 225 -21.45 -1.05 1.05
CA SER A 225 -20.46 -1.12 -0.02
C SER A 225 -19.46 -2.25 0.19
N THR A 226 -18.84 -2.69 -0.92
CA THR A 226 -17.75 -3.68 -0.92
C THR A 226 -16.53 -3.08 -1.59
N VAL A 227 -15.38 -3.11 -0.92
CA VAL A 227 -14.11 -2.58 -1.42
C VAL A 227 -13.02 -3.63 -1.26
N ASP A 228 -12.43 -4.08 -2.36
CA ASP A 228 -11.20 -4.88 -2.35
C ASP A 228 -10.05 -4.01 -2.90
N TYR A 229 -9.09 -3.69 -2.03
CA TYR A 229 -7.90 -2.91 -2.38
C TYR A 229 -6.64 -3.76 -2.20
N TYR A 230 -5.98 -4.06 -3.30
CA TYR A 230 -4.71 -4.78 -3.35
C TYR A 230 -3.58 -3.80 -3.64
N ASP A 231 -2.58 -3.74 -2.75
CA ASP A 231 -1.43 -2.83 -2.83
C ASP A 231 -0.14 -3.63 -2.97
N MET A 232 0.35 -3.75 -4.20
CA MET A 232 1.48 -4.62 -4.53
C MET A 232 2.74 -3.81 -4.84
N GLU A 233 3.85 -4.16 -4.22
CA GLU A 233 5.15 -3.54 -4.42
C GLU A 233 6.15 -4.50 -5.05
N GLU A 234 6.59 -4.16 -6.26
CA GLU A 234 7.69 -4.78 -7.01
C GLU A 234 8.69 -3.70 -7.44
N SER A 235 9.42 -3.15 -6.49
CA SER A 235 10.38 -2.06 -6.71
C SER A 235 11.84 -2.53 -6.62
N THR A 236 12.80 -1.61 -6.73
CA THR A 236 14.23 -1.93 -6.67
C THR A 236 14.82 -1.72 -5.26
N PRO A 237 16.01 -2.27 -4.97
CA PRO A 237 16.70 -2.02 -3.70
C PRO A 237 17.00 -0.54 -3.42
N LEU A 238 17.02 0.32 -4.43
CA LEU A 238 17.22 1.76 -4.27
C LEU A 238 15.91 2.53 -4.00
N THR A 239 14.75 1.89 -4.18
CA THR A 239 13.45 2.52 -3.94
C THR A 239 13.12 2.55 -2.45
N ARG A 240 12.59 3.67 -2.01
CA ARG A 240 12.02 3.89 -0.68
C ARG A 240 10.53 4.19 -0.83
N ARG A 241 9.73 3.61 0.04
CA ARG A 241 8.28 3.82 0.04
C ARG A 241 7.79 4.11 1.45
N VAL A 242 6.97 5.15 1.58
CA VAL A 242 6.13 5.40 2.75
C VAL A 242 4.69 5.52 2.26
N SER A 243 3.85 4.61 2.67
CA SER A 243 2.43 4.55 2.28
C SER A 243 1.54 4.64 3.49
N SER A 244 0.58 5.56 3.47
CA SER A 244 -0.42 5.71 4.52
C SER A 244 -1.82 5.57 3.90
N ILE A 245 -2.55 4.54 4.33
CA ILE A 245 -3.89 4.20 3.86
C ILE A 245 -4.88 4.43 5.00
N TYR A 246 -5.86 5.27 4.75
CA TYR A 246 -6.92 5.64 5.68
C TYR A 246 -8.26 5.15 5.16
N VAL A 247 -9.04 4.49 6.00
CA VAL A 247 -10.34 3.91 5.64
C VAL A 247 -11.41 4.35 6.61
N ASP A 248 -12.52 4.81 6.09
CA ASP A 248 -13.76 5.05 6.83
C ASP A 248 -14.82 4.05 6.38
N GLN A 249 -15.24 3.17 7.29
CA GLN A 249 -16.23 2.14 7.03
C GLN A 249 -17.57 2.48 7.64
N ARG A 250 -18.60 2.48 6.79
CA ARG A 250 -19.99 2.73 7.21
C ARG A 250 -20.76 1.43 7.38
N GLU A 251 -22.01 1.54 7.82
CA GLU A 251 -22.88 0.42 8.17
C GLU A 251 -22.93 -0.68 7.09
N GLY A 252 -22.68 -1.92 7.50
CA GLY A 252 -22.72 -3.10 6.62
C GLY A 252 -21.68 -3.11 5.49
N SER A 253 -20.70 -2.21 5.51
CA SER A 253 -19.62 -2.22 4.50
C SER A 253 -18.67 -3.38 4.71
N ASN A 254 -18.13 -3.91 3.60
CA ASN A 254 -17.13 -4.99 3.58
C ASN A 254 -15.87 -4.51 2.90
N VAL A 255 -14.76 -4.39 3.64
CA VAL A 255 -13.48 -3.89 3.12
C VAL A 255 -12.39 -4.94 3.29
N LEU A 256 -11.73 -5.27 2.18
CA LEU A 256 -10.49 -6.02 2.13
C LEU A 256 -9.35 -5.09 1.71
N ILE A 257 -8.29 -5.05 2.50
CA ILE A 257 -7.00 -4.46 2.11
C ILE A 257 -5.95 -5.57 2.17
N ASP A 258 -5.16 -5.71 1.13
CA ASP A 258 -4.06 -6.67 1.08
C ASP A 258 -2.77 -5.99 0.60
N GLY A 259 -1.82 -5.84 1.52
CA GLY A 259 -0.50 -5.25 1.28
C GLY A 259 0.55 -6.30 0.96
N ILE A 260 1.04 -6.32 -0.27
CA ILE A 260 1.94 -7.34 -0.79
C ILE A 260 3.28 -6.72 -1.15
N THR A 261 4.36 -7.06 -0.43
CA THR A 261 5.72 -6.62 -0.75
C THR A 261 6.56 -7.82 -1.19
N LEU A 262 6.90 -7.87 -2.47
CA LEU A 262 7.71 -8.94 -3.07
C LEU A 262 9.17 -8.54 -3.26
N THR A 263 9.40 -7.31 -3.71
CA THR A 263 10.73 -6.71 -3.86
C THR A 263 10.68 -5.23 -3.52
N ASN A 264 11.68 -4.74 -2.79
CA ASN A 264 11.79 -3.35 -2.36
C ASN A 264 13.22 -3.01 -1.94
N GLY A 265 13.46 -1.77 -1.53
CA GLY A 265 14.62 -1.39 -0.74
C GLY A 265 14.23 -1.12 0.71
N PHE A 266 13.38 -0.13 0.90
CA PHE A 266 12.79 0.22 2.19
C PHE A 266 11.29 0.50 2.01
N THR A 267 10.46 -0.05 2.90
CA THR A 267 9.02 0.18 2.86
C THR A 267 8.48 0.38 4.27
N ARG A 268 7.71 1.45 4.45
CA ARG A 268 6.85 1.68 5.62
C ARG A 268 5.41 1.76 5.14
N ASN A 269 4.56 0.85 5.63
CA ASN A 269 3.12 0.85 5.37
C ASN A 269 2.36 1.19 6.66
N ASN A 270 1.51 2.21 6.61
CA ASN A 270 0.61 2.58 7.69
C ASN A 270 -0.83 2.35 7.24
N TYR A 271 -1.58 1.54 7.98
CA TYR A 271 -3.00 1.26 7.73
C TYR A 271 -3.82 1.79 8.89
N HIS A 272 -4.76 2.67 8.61
CA HIS A 272 -5.67 3.25 9.59
C HIS A 272 -7.10 2.98 9.17
N VAL A 273 -7.82 2.15 9.93
CA VAL A 273 -9.20 1.78 9.65
C VAL A 273 -10.10 2.27 10.79
N GLU A 274 -11.04 3.14 10.48
CA GLU A 274 -12.09 3.59 11.39
C GLU A 274 -13.39 2.89 11.03
N VAL A 275 -13.83 1.99 11.90
CA VAL A 275 -15.08 1.23 11.72
C VAL A 275 -16.21 2.01 12.38
N ASN A 276 -16.90 2.83 11.59
CA ASN A 276 -17.91 3.82 12.03
C ASN A 276 -19.36 3.39 11.77
N GLY A 277 -19.59 2.20 11.25
CA GLY A 277 -20.93 1.67 11.00
C GLY A 277 -21.10 0.27 11.56
N GLU A 278 -22.29 -0.05 12.13
CA GLU A 278 -22.60 -1.39 12.61
C GLU A 278 -22.55 -2.43 11.48
N HIS A 279 -22.27 -3.68 11.82
CA HIS A 279 -22.17 -4.81 10.88
C HIS A 279 -21.13 -4.64 9.78
N ALA A 280 -20.16 -3.74 9.98
CA ALA A 280 -19.02 -3.62 9.06
C ALA A 280 -18.07 -4.79 9.24
N GLU A 281 -17.52 -5.27 8.11
CA GLU A 281 -16.54 -6.35 8.03
C GLU A 281 -15.23 -5.80 7.47
N THR A 282 -14.14 -6.00 8.20
CA THR A 282 -12.79 -5.60 7.82
C THR A 282 -11.89 -6.81 7.66
N GLN A 283 -11.23 -6.93 6.53
CA GLN A 283 -10.14 -7.88 6.35
C GLN A 283 -8.88 -7.11 5.97
N LEU A 284 -7.84 -7.17 6.80
CA LEU A 284 -6.56 -6.51 6.57
C LEU A 284 -5.46 -7.57 6.49
N LEU A 285 -4.95 -7.79 5.29
CA LEU A 285 -3.95 -8.81 4.99
C LEU A 285 -2.61 -8.17 4.64
N GLY A 286 -1.52 -8.89 4.90
CA GLY A 286 -0.20 -8.46 4.49
C GLY A 286 0.75 -9.62 4.27
N MET A 287 1.46 -9.60 3.14
CA MET A 287 2.51 -10.56 2.81
C MET A 287 3.80 -9.85 2.46
N THR A 288 4.89 -10.23 3.15
CA THR A 288 6.22 -9.69 2.89
C THR A 288 7.21 -10.81 2.65
N ILE A 289 7.96 -10.74 1.55
CA ILE A 289 9.11 -11.60 1.26
C ILE A 289 10.32 -10.71 1.06
N ALA A 290 11.22 -10.68 2.04
CA ALA A 290 12.38 -9.81 2.01
C ALA A 290 13.70 -10.61 2.16
N SER A 291 14.75 -10.14 1.48
CA SER A 291 16.11 -10.72 1.50
C SER A 291 17.18 -9.63 1.31
N GLY A 292 18.44 -9.97 1.45
CA GLY A 292 19.53 -9.00 1.37
C GLY A 292 19.43 -7.97 2.49
N GLU A 293 19.45 -6.69 2.16
CA GLU A 293 19.34 -5.57 3.10
C GLU A 293 17.94 -4.91 3.08
N GLN A 294 16.93 -5.60 2.56
CA GLN A 294 15.57 -5.08 2.45
C GLN A 294 14.95 -4.84 3.84
N HIS A 295 14.18 -3.77 3.94
CA HIS A 295 13.48 -3.39 5.16
C HIS A 295 11.99 -3.19 4.87
N VAL A 296 11.12 -3.88 5.61
CA VAL A 296 9.67 -3.71 5.50
C VAL A 296 9.06 -3.57 6.89
N ASP A 297 8.41 -2.46 7.12
CA ASP A 297 7.74 -2.11 8.38
C ASP A 297 6.25 -1.84 8.12
N SER A 298 5.37 -2.62 8.71
CA SER A 298 3.92 -2.41 8.61
C SER A 298 3.34 -2.03 9.97
N HIS A 299 2.61 -0.93 9.98
CA HIS A 299 1.91 -0.43 11.15
C HIS A 299 0.40 -0.41 10.88
N THR A 300 -0.39 -1.02 11.76
CA THR A 300 -1.83 -1.10 11.60
C THR A 300 -2.55 -0.51 12.81
N PHE A 301 -3.63 0.18 12.53
CA PHE A 301 -4.55 0.69 13.53
C PHE A 301 -5.99 0.47 13.07
N ILE A 302 -6.74 -0.37 13.81
CA ILE A 302 -8.16 -0.60 13.57
C ILE A 302 -8.93 -0.11 14.79
N SER A 303 -9.82 0.87 14.58
CA SER A 303 -10.69 1.41 15.65
C SER A 303 -12.14 0.99 15.42
N HIS A 304 -12.67 0.17 16.32
CA HIS A 304 -14.09 -0.17 16.37
C HIS A 304 -14.83 0.91 17.16
N ASN A 305 -15.57 1.73 16.44
CA ASN A 305 -16.31 2.88 16.97
C ASN A 305 -17.80 2.58 17.12
N THR A 306 -18.26 1.40 16.68
CA THR A 306 -19.66 0.96 16.67
C THR A 306 -19.73 -0.52 17.03
N PRO A 307 -20.88 -0.99 17.57
CA PRO A 307 -21.06 -2.38 17.96
C PRO A 307 -21.24 -3.33 16.76
N ARG A 308 -21.18 -4.63 17.04
CA ARG A 308 -21.50 -5.72 16.09
C ARG A 308 -20.65 -5.73 14.83
N CYS A 309 -19.39 -5.29 14.91
CA CYS A 309 -18.45 -5.27 13.80
C CYS A 309 -17.47 -6.44 13.90
N HIS A 310 -16.94 -6.83 12.75
CA HIS A 310 -15.92 -7.87 12.65
C HIS A 310 -14.65 -7.34 11.97
N SER A 311 -13.48 -7.65 12.54
CA SER A 311 -12.20 -7.44 11.87
C SER A 311 -11.29 -8.65 12.00
N ASN A 312 -10.60 -8.98 10.89
CA ASN A 312 -9.56 -9.99 10.87
C ASN A 312 -8.31 -9.43 10.20
N GLU A 313 -7.21 -9.46 10.94
CA GLU A 313 -5.92 -8.98 10.51
C GLU A 313 -4.92 -10.14 10.47
N MET A 314 -4.23 -10.31 9.33
CA MET A 314 -3.22 -11.35 9.16
C MET A 314 -2.02 -10.85 8.37
N PHE A 315 -0.86 -10.78 9.04
CA PHE A 315 0.41 -10.42 8.44
C PHE A 315 1.42 -11.55 8.51
N LYS A 316 2.05 -11.86 7.37
CA LYS A 316 3.08 -12.90 7.27
C LYS A 316 4.35 -12.37 6.62
N TYR A 317 5.48 -12.61 7.29
CA TYR A 317 6.80 -12.22 6.82
C TYR A 317 7.68 -13.45 6.60
N VAL A 318 8.37 -13.49 5.46
CA VAL A 318 9.49 -14.41 5.21
C VAL A 318 10.73 -13.57 4.99
N LEU A 319 11.68 -13.69 5.91
CA LEU A 319 12.89 -12.85 5.96
C LEU A 319 14.13 -13.72 5.80
N ASN A 320 14.97 -13.38 4.82
CA ASN A 320 16.24 -14.05 4.57
C ASN A 320 17.42 -13.05 4.61
N ASP A 321 18.64 -13.56 4.64
CA ASP A 321 19.87 -12.79 4.70
C ASP A 321 19.88 -11.79 5.88
N ASN A 322 20.10 -10.49 5.62
CA ASN A 322 20.09 -9.42 6.61
C ASN A 322 18.78 -8.62 6.61
N ALA A 323 17.72 -9.14 5.99
CA ALA A 323 16.47 -8.43 5.90
C ALA A 323 15.89 -8.10 7.28
N VAL A 324 15.22 -6.96 7.35
CA VAL A 324 14.56 -6.47 8.56
C VAL A 324 13.06 -6.37 8.31
N GLY A 325 12.28 -7.07 9.12
CA GLY A 325 10.84 -6.92 9.22
C GLY A 325 10.44 -6.22 10.51
N ALA A 326 9.41 -5.40 10.43
CA ALA A 326 8.75 -4.85 11.61
C ALA A 326 7.23 -4.89 11.42
N PHE A 327 6.53 -5.19 12.50
CA PHE A 327 5.08 -5.16 12.56
C PHE A 327 4.64 -4.56 13.89
N ALA A 328 3.85 -3.51 13.85
CA ALA A 328 3.15 -2.98 15.02
C ALA A 328 1.67 -2.85 14.68
N GLY A 329 0.83 -3.60 15.37
CA GLY A 329 -0.60 -3.61 15.13
C GLY A 329 -1.38 -3.27 16.38
N LYS A 330 -2.32 -2.32 16.26
CA LYS A 330 -3.19 -1.92 17.36
C LYS A 330 -4.66 -2.04 16.98
N ILE A 331 -5.41 -2.80 17.75
CA ILE A 331 -6.88 -2.81 17.68
C ILE A 331 -7.42 -2.07 18.90
N LEU A 332 -8.28 -1.09 18.64
CA LEU A 332 -9.00 -0.32 19.65
C LEU A 332 -10.49 -0.63 19.57
N VAL A 333 -11.09 -1.11 20.67
CA VAL A 333 -12.52 -1.22 20.80
C VAL A 333 -13.00 -0.17 21.80
N LYS A 334 -13.80 0.79 21.31
CA LYS A 334 -14.28 1.92 22.13
C LYS A 334 -15.34 1.48 23.14
N PRO A 335 -15.62 2.30 24.16
CA PRO A 335 -16.78 2.10 25.03
C PRO A 335 -18.08 1.97 24.22
N ASP A 336 -19.06 1.24 24.78
CA ASP A 336 -20.38 1.05 24.16
C ASP A 336 -20.38 0.36 22.78
N CYS A 337 -19.34 -0.45 22.50
CA CYS A 337 -19.23 -1.25 21.28
C CYS A 337 -19.32 -2.77 21.57
N PRO A 338 -20.46 -3.28 22.11
CA PRO A 338 -20.60 -4.72 22.37
C PRO A 338 -20.66 -5.53 21.08
N ARG A 339 -20.33 -6.83 21.20
CA ARG A 339 -20.37 -7.82 20.12
C ARG A 339 -19.42 -7.50 18.98
N VAL A 340 -18.30 -6.85 19.29
CA VAL A 340 -17.19 -6.76 18.36
C VAL A 340 -16.39 -8.06 18.38
N GLU A 341 -16.07 -8.56 17.19
CA GLU A 341 -15.16 -9.67 16.99
C GLU A 341 -13.92 -9.17 16.26
N ALA A 342 -12.75 -9.21 16.93
CA ALA A 342 -11.54 -8.64 16.37
C ALA A 342 -10.34 -9.59 16.57
N TYR A 343 -9.75 -10.02 15.48
CA TYR A 343 -8.65 -10.96 15.46
C TYR A 343 -7.42 -10.33 14.78
N GLN A 344 -6.24 -10.47 15.42
CA GLN A 344 -4.98 -10.00 14.87
C GLN A 344 -3.95 -11.14 14.91
N GLY A 345 -3.42 -11.52 13.76
CA GLY A 345 -2.39 -12.53 13.60
C GLY A 345 -1.15 -11.99 12.90
N ASN A 346 0.02 -12.13 13.53
CA ASN A 346 1.30 -11.85 12.90
C ASN A 346 2.23 -13.06 13.01
N ARG A 347 2.56 -13.69 11.89
CA ARG A 347 3.44 -14.85 11.84
C ARG A 347 4.65 -14.57 10.96
N ASN A 348 5.82 -14.89 11.46
CA ASN A 348 7.07 -14.47 10.86
C ASN A 348 8.04 -15.65 10.79
N LEU A 349 8.63 -15.85 9.62
CA LEU A 349 9.61 -16.87 9.34
C LEU A 349 10.96 -16.23 9.05
N CYS A 350 11.95 -16.45 9.90
CA CYS A 350 13.34 -16.04 9.68
C CYS A 350 14.10 -17.22 9.07
N GLY A 351 14.43 -17.13 7.77
CA GLY A 351 15.15 -18.18 7.03
C GLY A 351 16.66 -18.12 7.20
N SER A 352 17.20 -17.05 7.81
CA SER A 352 18.62 -16.87 8.13
C SER A 352 18.82 -16.41 9.56
N ALA A 353 20.00 -16.66 10.12
CA ALA A 353 20.36 -16.23 11.48
C ALA A 353 20.57 -14.71 11.61
N THR A 354 20.75 -14.00 10.51
CA THR A 354 20.98 -12.55 10.46
C THR A 354 19.72 -11.75 10.21
N ALA A 355 18.65 -12.38 9.72
CA ALA A 355 17.33 -11.76 9.56
C ALA A 355 16.78 -11.33 10.92
N LYS A 356 16.12 -10.17 10.94
CA LYS A 356 15.57 -9.57 12.17
C LYS A 356 14.07 -9.30 12.00
N MET A 357 13.29 -9.70 12.99
CA MET A 357 11.86 -9.38 13.07
C MET A 357 11.53 -8.69 14.38
N TYR A 358 10.87 -7.55 14.28
CA TYR A 358 10.29 -6.80 15.40
C TYR A 358 8.78 -6.93 15.32
N THR A 359 8.12 -7.35 16.40
CA THR A 359 6.66 -7.52 16.40
C THR A 359 6.05 -7.02 17.68
N LYS A 360 4.98 -6.21 17.56
CA LYS A 360 4.31 -5.52 18.67
C LYS A 360 2.79 -5.49 18.45
N PRO A 361 2.08 -6.60 18.66
CA PRO A 361 0.61 -6.58 18.62
C PRO A 361 0.04 -5.97 19.90
N GLN A 362 -1.00 -5.15 19.77
CA GLN A 362 -1.66 -4.45 20.90
C GLN A 362 -3.18 -4.53 20.79
N LEU A 363 -3.84 -4.73 21.94
CA LEU A 363 -5.29 -4.62 22.07
C LEU A 363 -5.64 -3.61 23.17
N GLU A 364 -6.50 -2.67 22.85
CA GLU A 364 -7.12 -1.75 23.81
C GLU A 364 -8.64 -1.93 23.75
N ILE A 365 -9.21 -2.50 24.79
CA ILE A 365 -10.63 -2.89 24.83
C ILE A 365 -11.30 -2.21 26.00
N TYR A 366 -12.35 -1.45 25.70
CA TYR A 366 -13.10 -0.64 26.67
C TYR A 366 -14.55 -1.09 26.84
N THR A 367 -14.90 -2.33 26.43
CA THR A 367 -16.23 -2.93 26.58
C THR A 367 -16.10 -4.43 26.89
N ASP A 368 -17.05 -5.02 27.65
CA ASP A 368 -16.94 -6.37 28.19
C ASP A 368 -17.48 -7.48 27.26
N ASP A 369 -18.47 -7.17 26.42
CA ASP A 369 -19.14 -8.14 25.53
C ASP A 369 -18.45 -8.19 24.14
N VAL A 370 -17.24 -8.75 24.08
CA VAL A 370 -16.45 -8.83 22.84
C VAL A 370 -15.69 -10.15 22.72
N MET A 371 -15.34 -10.53 21.50
CA MET A 371 -14.42 -11.62 21.20
C MET A 371 -13.18 -11.06 20.48
N CYS A 372 -12.12 -10.82 21.24
CA CYS A 372 -10.89 -10.23 20.69
C CYS A 372 -9.70 -11.12 21.05
N SER A 373 -8.82 -11.32 20.08
CA SER A 373 -7.56 -11.99 20.30
C SER A 373 -6.45 -11.44 19.41
N HIS A 374 -5.22 -11.49 19.91
CA HIS A 374 -4.04 -11.28 19.11
C HIS A 374 -3.02 -12.40 19.29
N GLY A 375 -2.24 -12.64 18.25
CA GLY A 375 -1.16 -13.62 18.31
C GLY A 375 0.00 -13.19 17.44
N SER A 376 1.21 -13.35 17.97
CA SER A 376 2.44 -13.10 17.23
C SER A 376 3.42 -14.26 17.44
N ALA A 377 4.08 -14.67 16.37
CA ALA A 377 5.11 -15.70 16.42
C ALA A 377 6.27 -15.34 15.48
N VAL A 378 7.50 -15.54 15.95
CA VAL A 378 8.72 -15.50 15.13
C VAL A 378 9.38 -16.86 15.24
N GLY A 379 9.59 -17.50 14.12
CA GLY A 379 10.15 -18.86 14.06
C GLY A 379 11.11 -19.06 12.90
N GLN A 380 11.62 -20.28 12.83
CA GLN A 380 12.41 -20.79 11.71
C GLN A 380 11.62 -21.88 10.99
N LEU A 381 12.14 -22.36 9.86
CA LEU A 381 11.55 -23.51 9.16
C LEU A 381 11.53 -24.74 10.09
N ASP A 382 10.44 -25.49 10.03
CA ASP A 382 10.26 -26.72 10.76
C ASP A 382 11.26 -27.78 10.27
N GLU A 383 12.22 -28.13 11.12
CA GLU A 383 13.27 -29.09 10.81
C GLU A 383 12.72 -30.52 10.66
N ASP A 384 11.65 -30.88 11.36
CA ASP A 384 11.02 -32.19 11.23
C ASP A 384 10.29 -32.30 9.87
N ALA A 385 9.61 -31.23 9.45
CA ALA A 385 9.02 -31.16 8.12
C ALA A 385 10.08 -31.21 7.01
N LEU A 386 11.19 -30.48 7.17
CA LEU A 386 12.34 -30.52 6.24
C LEU A 386 12.93 -31.94 6.18
N PHE A 387 13.15 -32.58 7.32
CA PHE A 387 13.65 -33.94 7.37
C PHE A 387 12.70 -34.92 6.67
N TYR A 388 11.39 -34.83 6.95
CA TYR A 388 10.40 -35.67 6.30
C TYR A 388 10.40 -35.51 4.78
N MET A 389 10.44 -34.27 4.26
CA MET A 389 10.49 -34.02 2.81
C MET A 389 11.76 -34.62 2.18
N ARG A 390 12.89 -34.51 2.86
CA ARG A 390 14.16 -35.12 2.41
C ARG A 390 14.08 -36.64 2.35
N THR A 391 13.43 -37.30 3.31
CA THR A 391 13.24 -38.76 3.28
C THR A 391 12.35 -39.21 2.10
N ARG A 392 11.56 -38.30 1.52
CA ARG A 392 10.77 -38.51 0.31
C ARG A 392 11.50 -38.19 -0.98
N GLY A 393 12.81 -37.86 -0.92
CA GLY A 393 13.65 -37.60 -2.07
C GLY A 393 13.65 -36.14 -2.56
N ILE A 394 13.01 -35.21 -1.82
CA ILE A 394 13.00 -33.80 -2.15
C ILE A 394 14.33 -33.18 -1.68
N GLY A 395 15.04 -32.44 -2.57
CA GLY A 395 16.28 -31.74 -2.23
C GLY A 395 16.04 -30.68 -1.14
N ILE A 396 17.07 -30.38 -0.34
CA ILE A 396 16.94 -29.48 0.81
C ILE A 396 16.47 -28.08 0.41
N ASP A 397 16.98 -27.53 -0.68
CA ASP A 397 16.63 -26.19 -1.14
C ASP A 397 15.19 -26.14 -1.69
N GLU A 398 14.77 -27.22 -2.35
CA GLU A 398 13.39 -27.38 -2.83
C GLU A 398 12.42 -27.52 -1.65
N ALA A 399 12.77 -28.32 -0.64
CA ALA A 399 11.95 -28.49 0.56
C ALA A 399 11.77 -27.15 1.30
N ARG A 400 12.85 -26.36 1.44
CA ARG A 400 12.77 -25.01 2.03
C ARG A 400 11.84 -24.10 1.23
N ARG A 401 11.97 -24.05 -0.09
CA ARG A 401 11.09 -23.25 -0.96
C ARG A 401 9.63 -23.63 -0.79
N LEU A 402 9.30 -24.91 -0.83
CA LEU A 402 7.93 -25.40 -0.68
C LEU A 402 7.33 -25.03 0.66
N LEU A 403 8.10 -25.13 1.76
CA LEU A 403 7.63 -24.75 3.09
C LEU A 403 7.41 -23.23 3.20
N MET A 404 8.30 -22.40 2.61
CA MET A 404 8.10 -20.95 2.58
C MET A 404 6.90 -20.55 1.75
N GLN A 405 6.64 -21.21 0.61
CA GLN A 405 5.44 -20.99 -0.20
C GLN A 405 4.18 -21.36 0.58
N ALA A 406 4.15 -22.51 1.20
CA ALA A 406 3.03 -22.96 2.04
C ALA A 406 2.77 -22.00 3.20
N PHE A 407 3.83 -21.42 3.78
CA PHE A 407 3.70 -20.47 4.89
C PHE A 407 2.94 -19.21 4.53
N VAL A 408 3.11 -18.67 3.33
CA VAL A 408 2.43 -17.44 2.87
C VAL A 408 1.09 -17.71 2.17
N ALA A 409 0.76 -18.97 1.87
CA ALA A 409 -0.41 -19.34 1.08
C ALA A 409 -1.73 -18.81 1.66
N ASP A 410 -1.90 -18.79 2.99
CA ASP A 410 -3.13 -18.31 3.63
C ASP A 410 -3.45 -16.83 3.30
N VAL A 411 -2.42 -15.98 3.12
CA VAL A 411 -2.61 -14.58 2.71
C VAL A 411 -3.10 -14.55 1.26
N ILE A 412 -2.46 -15.34 0.38
CA ILE A 412 -2.85 -15.43 -1.03
C ILE A 412 -4.28 -15.99 -1.15
N ASP A 413 -4.65 -16.97 -0.33
CA ASP A 413 -6.00 -17.54 -0.31
C ASP A 413 -7.08 -16.52 0.09
N GLY A 414 -6.72 -15.49 0.86
CA GLY A 414 -7.60 -14.38 1.22
C GLY A 414 -7.91 -13.41 0.08
N VAL A 415 -7.15 -13.44 -1.01
CA VAL A 415 -7.41 -12.63 -2.22
C VAL A 415 -8.73 -13.05 -2.87
N ARG A 416 -9.59 -12.07 -3.22
CA ARG A 416 -10.92 -12.32 -3.80
C ARG A 416 -10.95 -12.22 -5.33
N LEU A 417 -9.77 -12.26 -5.98
CA LEU A 417 -9.58 -12.26 -7.43
C LEU A 417 -8.76 -13.49 -7.83
N ASP A 418 -9.41 -14.50 -8.43
CA ASP A 418 -8.75 -15.78 -8.76
C ASP A 418 -7.52 -15.62 -9.65
N ALA A 419 -7.60 -14.78 -10.67
CA ALA A 419 -6.45 -14.52 -11.55
C ALA A 419 -5.28 -13.83 -10.83
N LEU A 420 -5.56 -12.97 -9.84
CA LEU A 420 -4.53 -12.39 -8.99
C LEU A 420 -3.93 -13.44 -8.05
N LYS A 421 -4.75 -14.34 -7.50
CA LYS A 421 -4.30 -15.48 -6.69
C LYS A 421 -3.28 -16.34 -7.44
N ASP A 422 -3.62 -16.77 -8.66
CA ASP A 422 -2.74 -17.54 -9.52
C ASP A 422 -1.44 -16.80 -9.83
N ARG A 423 -1.54 -15.50 -10.10
CA ARG A 423 -0.37 -14.64 -10.33
C ARG A 423 0.52 -14.53 -9.11
N LEU A 424 -0.05 -14.37 -7.92
CA LEU A 424 0.71 -14.29 -6.67
C LEU A 424 1.44 -15.60 -6.37
N HIS A 425 0.80 -16.75 -6.53
CA HIS A 425 1.47 -18.04 -6.41
C HIS A 425 2.68 -18.15 -7.35
N TYR A 426 2.53 -17.75 -8.61
CA TYR A 426 3.61 -17.73 -9.58
C TYR A 426 4.75 -16.77 -9.16
N LEU A 427 4.42 -15.54 -8.74
CA LEU A 427 5.41 -14.54 -8.33
C LEU A 427 6.18 -15.00 -7.08
N VAL A 428 5.48 -15.57 -6.10
CA VAL A 428 6.08 -16.10 -4.88
C VAL A 428 7.02 -17.27 -5.20
N GLU A 429 6.62 -18.18 -6.09
CA GLU A 429 7.49 -19.25 -6.58
C GLU A 429 8.77 -18.69 -7.20
N LYS A 430 8.65 -17.73 -8.11
CA LYS A 430 9.79 -17.07 -8.77
C LYS A 430 10.68 -16.33 -7.76
N ARG A 431 10.07 -15.68 -6.77
CA ARG A 431 10.80 -14.95 -5.72
C ARG A 431 11.66 -15.91 -4.89
N PHE A 432 11.10 -17.02 -4.44
CA PHE A 432 11.85 -18.02 -3.66
C PHE A 432 12.85 -18.82 -4.52
N ALA A 433 12.63 -18.96 -5.81
CA ALA A 433 13.58 -19.55 -6.73
C ALA A 433 14.75 -18.61 -7.09
N GLY A 434 14.71 -17.34 -6.66
CA GLY A 434 15.71 -16.33 -7.03
C GLY A 434 15.68 -15.94 -8.52
N THR A 435 14.58 -16.23 -9.20
CA THR A 435 14.40 -15.97 -10.63
C THR A 435 13.44 -14.80 -10.91
N LEU A 436 12.90 -14.18 -9.86
CA LEU A 436 12.16 -12.93 -9.99
C LEU A 436 13.18 -11.83 -10.31
N SER A 437 13.31 -11.53 -11.60
CA SER A 437 14.10 -10.37 -12.05
C SER A 437 13.26 -9.10 -11.85
N ASN A 438 13.91 -7.97 -11.57
CA ASN A 438 13.29 -6.64 -11.60
C ASN A 438 12.55 -6.46 -12.93
N CYS A 439 11.56 -5.56 -13.01
CA CYS A 439 10.78 -5.33 -14.24
C CYS A 439 11.65 -5.12 -15.50
N ALA A 440 12.86 -4.56 -15.38
CA ALA A 440 13.85 -4.49 -16.46
C ALA A 440 14.29 -5.86 -16.99
N GLY A 441 14.30 -6.91 -16.17
CA GLY A 441 14.62 -8.28 -16.58
C GLY A 441 13.40 -9.08 -17.06
N CYS A 442 12.19 -8.69 -16.66
CA CYS A 442 10.95 -9.32 -17.12
C CYS A 442 10.71 -9.11 -18.62
N LEU A 443 11.08 -7.94 -19.17
CA LEU A 443 11.05 -7.64 -20.60
C LEU A 443 11.86 -8.64 -21.46
N ALA A 444 12.94 -9.20 -20.92
CA ALA A 444 13.76 -10.18 -21.62
C ALA A 444 13.16 -11.60 -21.61
N SER A 445 12.35 -11.95 -20.61
CA SER A 445 11.75 -13.29 -20.49
C SER A 445 10.40 -13.41 -21.20
N CYS A 446 9.59 -12.37 -21.24
CA CYS A 446 8.30 -12.38 -21.93
C CYS A 446 8.44 -12.41 -23.46
N ARG A 447 9.50 -11.81 -24.03
CA ARG A 447 9.77 -11.88 -25.48
C ARG A 447 10.15 -13.30 -25.99
N LYS A 448 10.40 -14.26 -25.08
CA LYS A 448 10.78 -15.64 -25.45
C LYS A 448 9.62 -16.62 -25.54
N THR A 449 8.41 -16.24 -25.20
CA THR A 449 7.22 -17.13 -25.20
C THR A 449 6.28 -16.95 -26.40
N ASP A 450 6.58 -16.01 -27.33
CA ASP A 450 5.81 -15.76 -28.54
C ASP A 450 6.53 -16.26 -29.83
N ASN A 451 7.23 -17.40 -29.76
CA ASN A 451 7.69 -18.16 -30.93
C ASN A 451 7.26 -19.61 -30.87
#